data_6787a7293a1749e54c792661cb7eb382
#
_entry.id   6787a7293a1749e54c792661cb7eb382
#
_cell.length_a   1.000
_cell.length_b   1.000
_cell.length_c   1.000
_cell.angle_alpha   90.00
_cell.angle_beta   90.00
_cell.angle_gamma   90.00
#
_symmetry.space_group_name_H-M   'P 1'
#
loop_
_entity.id
_entity.type
_entity.pdbx_description
1 polymer ?
#
loop_
_entity_poly.entity_id
_entity_poly.type
_entity_poly.pdbx_seq_one_letter_code
_entity_poly.pdbx_strand_id
1 'polypeptide(L)'
;MGAGKTTLAVNLAKTLRSSYDKSVSIITNDQGDVLVDTQFSKGSGFNVEEIVGGCFCTNFDEFVCSARTLVSTGKPDVIIAEPIGTSTNIMSSVVSPLRSLYPDEFSVSPFMVVVDCIRAMDILNENKQKTADTVDLIPAHQIKEAEVVILSKADAVSTKTLDEIEKTLHSVVPDAEIIRTSSTDLRNIDKIIDIILSDKISTRVPVGENGKKFAFEKAKLGWYSGTFDITPSEKLDMYSLAMDMMKGVAKEYVPSSIVHVKVMISSSEAAAKMSLVNESINVDGIHGSRYMSSPGRLVLNARVISPPKKLETTMRSLVDIIPEKYKAEGKMTNESCFSPKPESPTHFFFE
;
A
#
# COMPACT_ATOMS: atom_id res chain seq x y z
N MET A 1 -5.81 -2.31 -2.97
CA MET A 1 -4.95 -2.71 -1.83
C MET A 1 -4.17 -3.96 -2.23
N GLY A 2 -2.93 -4.17 -1.72
CA GLY A 2 -2.12 -5.33 -2.10
C GLY A 2 -1.53 -5.34 -3.52
N ALA A 3 -1.69 -4.26 -4.28
CA ALA A 3 -1.19 -4.13 -5.64
C ALA A 3 0.33 -3.86 -5.75
N GLY A 4 1.05 -3.78 -4.63
CA GLY A 4 2.50 -3.56 -4.65
C GLY A 4 2.95 -2.10 -4.73
N LYS A 5 2.10 -1.11 -4.34
CA LYS A 5 2.46 0.32 -4.37
C LYS A 5 3.77 0.62 -3.65
N THR A 6 3.89 0.22 -2.39
CA THR A 6 5.10 0.45 -1.58
C THR A 6 6.33 -0.21 -2.19
N THR A 7 6.19 -1.44 -2.69
CA THR A 7 7.29 -2.15 -3.37
C THR A 7 7.73 -1.39 -4.62
N LEU A 8 6.77 -0.91 -5.42
CA LEU A 8 7.06 -0.10 -6.60
C LEU A 8 7.73 1.23 -6.20
N ALA A 9 7.20 1.95 -5.20
CA ALA A 9 7.77 3.20 -4.71
C ALA A 9 9.23 3.04 -4.28
N VAL A 10 9.54 1.99 -3.52
CA VAL A 10 10.92 1.68 -3.10
C VAL A 10 11.81 1.31 -4.28
N ASN A 11 11.30 0.52 -5.24
CA ASN A 11 12.07 0.16 -6.44
C ASN A 11 12.35 1.37 -7.33
N LEU A 12 11.36 2.25 -7.53
CA LEU A 12 11.53 3.51 -8.25
C LEU A 12 12.58 4.39 -7.55
N ALA A 13 12.47 4.56 -6.22
CA ALA A 13 13.43 5.35 -5.45
C ALA A 13 14.86 4.78 -5.56
N LYS A 14 15.03 3.46 -5.49
CA LYS A 14 16.34 2.80 -5.67
C LYS A 14 16.89 3.02 -7.06
N THR A 15 16.09 2.83 -8.10
CA THR A 15 16.52 2.99 -9.50
C THR A 15 16.82 4.44 -9.84
N LEU A 16 15.99 5.39 -9.40
CA LEU A 16 16.24 6.84 -9.54
C LEU A 16 17.59 7.22 -8.93
N ARG A 17 17.88 6.71 -7.73
CA ARG A 17 19.15 6.99 -7.04
C ARG A 17 20.35 6.31 -7.71
N SER A 18 20.24 5.04 -8.07
CA SER A 18 21.40 4.27 -8.57
C SER A 18 21.71 4.48 -10.04
N SER A 19 20.70 4.73 -10.87
CA SER A 19 20.84 4.78 -12.32
C SER A 19 20.67 6.17 -12.92
N TYR A 20 19.97 7.09 -12.20
CA TYR A 20 19.67 8.43 -12.68
C TYR A 20 20.27 9.55 -11.82
N ASP A 21 21.03 9.19 -10.77
CA ASP A 21 21.67 10.12 -9.83
C ASP A 21 20.68 11.15 -9.24
N LYS A 22 19.48 10.68 -8.90
CA LYS A 22 18.42 11.50 -8.33
C LYS A 22 18.23 11.26 -6.85
N SER A 23 18.15 12.33 -6.07
CA SER A 23 17.76 12.26 -4.66
C SER A 23 16.25 12.07 -4.53
N VAL A 24 15.83 11.09 -3.72
CA VAL A 24 14.43 10.73 -3.57
C VAL A 24 14.04 10.70 -2.11
N SER A 25 12.91 11.30 -1.80
CA SER A 25 12.21 11.16 -0.52
C SER A 25 10.85 10.51 -0.71
N ILE A 26 10.31 9.90 0.35
CA ILE A 26 9.04 9.19 0.30
C ILE A 26 8.11 9.75 1.38
N ILE A 27 6.84 9.99 1.04
CA ILE A 27 5.78 10.26 2.01
C ILE A 27 4.84 9.06 1.98
N THR A 28 4.73 8.38 3.11
CA THR A 28 3.80 7.26 3.28
C THR A 28 2.58 7.70 4.07
N ASN A 29 1.46 7.03 3.84
CA ASN A 29 0.23 7.33 4.54
C ASN A 29 -0.49 6.04 4.96
N ASP A 30 -0.88 5.94 6.23
CA ASP A 30 -1.79 4.90 6.70
C ASP A 30 -2.62 5.40 7.91
N GLN A 31 -3.66 4.64 8.26
CA GLN A 31 -4.54 4.95 9.39
C GLN A 31 -4.11 4.25 10.69
N GLY A 32 -3.08 3.41 10.68
CA GLY A 32 -2.55 2.70 11.84
C GLY A 32 -1.31 3.38 12.43
N ASP A 33 -1.04 3.18 13.72
CA ASP A 33 0.04 3.86 14.44
C ASP A 33 1.44 3.32 14.14
N VAL A 34 1.56 2.08 13.69
CA VAL A 34 2.85 1.45 13.35
C VAL A 34 2.72 0.66 12.06
N LEU A 35 3.55 0.98 11.08
CA LEU A 35 3.37 0.53 9.71
C LEU A 35 4.54 -0.28 9.20
N VAL A 36 4.21 -1.46 8.69
CA VAL A 36 5.15 -2.35 8.00
C VAL A 36 5.79 -1.64 6.79
N ASP A 37 5.01 -0.83 6.07
CA ASP A 37 5.49 -0.16 4.86
C ASP A 37 6.48 0.97 5.15
N THR A 38 6.20 1.79 6.17
CA THR A 38 7.11 2.86 6.61
C THR A 38 8.42 2.29 7.14
N GLN A 39 8.37 1.24 7.96
CA GLN A 39 9.58 0.60 8.46
C GLN A 39 10.40 -0.03 7.33
N PHE A 40 9.74 -0.63 6.34
CA PHE A 40 10.40 -1.18 5.16
C PHE A 40 11.07 -0.09 4.32
N SER A 41 10.42 1.04 4.12
CA SER A 41 10.96 2.19 3.38
C SER A 41 12.15 2.82 4.10
N LYS A 42 12.05 3.05 5.41
CA LYS A 42 13.15 3.55 6.25
C LYS A 42 14.36 2.60 6.22
N GLY A 43 14.12 1.29 6.31
CA GLY A 43 15.17 0.27 6.20
C GLY A 43 15.88 0.25 4.83
N SER A 44 15.31 0.88 3.82
CA SER A 44 15.90 1.00 2.47
C SER A 44 16.81 2.24 2.32
N GLY A 45 17.01 3.05 3.37
CA GLY A 45 17.96 4.16 3.41
C GLY A 45 17.50 5.45 2.72
N PHE A 46 16.18 5.66 2.63
CA PHE A 46 15.58 6.90 2.13
C PHE A 46 15.07 7.78 3.28
N ASN A 47 14.96 9.10 3.02
CA ASN A 47 14.23 9.99 3.90
C ASN A 47 12.73 9.71 3.73
N VAL A 48 12.08 9.34 4.82
CA VAL A 48 10.67 8.96 4.82
C VAL A 48 9.93 9.76 5.87
N GLU A 49 8.92 10.49 5.44
CA GLU A 49 7.90 11.09 6.30
C GLU A 49 6.65 10.20 6.31
N GLU A 50 5.95 10.18 7.43
CA GLU A 50 4.77 9.36 7.63
C GLU A 50 3.61 10.20 8.13
N ILE A 51 2.48 10.12 7.43
CA ILE A 51 1.23 10.77 7.85
C ILE A 51 0.30 9.69 8.39
N VAL A 52 -0.08 9.82 9.66
CA VAL A 52 -0.90 8.85 10.39
C VAL A 52 -2.28 9.43 10.75
N GLY A 53 -3.23 8.54 11.04
CA GLY A 53 -4.53 8.92 11.58
C GLY A 53 -5.56 9.45 10.57
N GLY A 54 -5.24 9.48 9.28
CA GLY A 54 -6.16 9.89 8.21
C GLY A 54 -5.56 9.72 6.83
N CYS A 55 -6.32 10.00 5.77
CA CYS A 55 -5.78 10.01 4.41
C CYS A 55 -5.11 11.36 4.08
N PHE A 56 -4.33 11.44 3.02
CA PHE A 56 -3.80 12.73 2.51
C PHE A 56 -4.92 13.76 2.26
N CYS A 57 -6.11 13.31 1.91
CA CYS A 57 -7.24 14.16 1.66
C CYS A 57 -7.83 14.83 2.92
N THR A 58 -7.74 14.17 4.08
CA THR A 58 -8.19 14.72 5.37
C THR A 58 -7.09 15.46 6.10
N ASN A 59 -5.82 15.11 5.85
CA ASN A 59 -4.63 15.68 6.46
C ASN A 59 -3.80 16.44 5.40
N PHE A 60 -4.47 17.19 4.53
CA PHE A 60 -3.81 17.84 3.39
C PHE A 60 -2.75 18.86 3.83
N ASP A 61 -3.00 19.66 4.86
CA ASP A 61 -2.04 20.63 5.36
C ASP A 61 -0.81 19.95 5.97
N GLU A 62 -0.99 18.82 6.66
CA GLU A 62 0.09 18.00 7.18
C GLU A 62 0.91 17.38 6.04
N PHE A 63 0.24 16.93 4.98
CA PHE A 63 0.91 16.44 3.77
C PHE A 63 1.80 17.49 3.12
N VAL A 64 1.30 18.73 2.95
CA VAL A 64 2.08 19.86 2.42
C VAL A 64 3.23 20.20 3.37
N CYS A 65 2.99 20.22 4.68
CA CYS A 65 4.03 20.48 5.68
C CYS A 65 5.15 19.42 5.63
N SER A 66 4.80 18.15 5.53
CA SER A 66 5.76 17.05 5.39
C SER A 66 6.58 17.17 4.11
N ALA A 67 5.93 17.50 2.98
CA ALA A 67 6.64 17.74 1.72
C ALA A 67 7.65 18.90 1.85
N ARG A 68 7.25 20.02 2.46
CA ARG A 68 8.14 21.17 2.72
C ARG A 68 9.31 20.80 3.65
N THR A 69 9.05 19.98 4.67
CA THR A 69 10.10 19.49 5.58
C THR A 69 11.14 18.68 4.81
N LEU A 70 10.72 17.76 3.95
CA LEU A 70 11.63 16.98 3.09
C LEU A 70 12.45 17.88 2.16
N VAL A 71 11.81 18.89 1.54
CA VAL A 71 12.51 19.86 0.69
C VAL A 71 13.53 20.67 1.48
N SER A 72 13.20 21.13 2.67
CA SER A 72 14.10 21.95 3.50
C SER A 72 15.30 21.17 4.04
N THR A 73 15.11 19.89 4.38
CA THR A 73 16.14 19.05 5.02
C THR A 73 16.99 18.29 4.02
N GLY A 74 16.42 17.78 2.92
CA GLY A 74 17.09 16.88 1.98
C GLY A 74 17.20 17.39 0.55
N LYS A 75 16.43 18.42 0.17
CA LYS A 75 16.33 18.95 -1.21
C LYS A 75 16.20 17.82 -2.24
N PRO A 76 15.21 16.93 -2.11
CA PRO A 76 15.05 15.82 -3.05
C PRO A 76 14.68 16.33 -4.44
N ASP A 77 15.19 15.66 -5.48
CA ASP A 77 14.74 15.88 -6.86
C ASP A 77 13.32 15.37 -7.07
N VAL A 78 12.95 14.30 -6.35
CA VAL A 78 11.65 13.63 -6.46
C VAL A 78 11.11 13.29 -5.08
N ILE A 79 9.83 13.60 -4.85
CA ILE A 79 9.06 13.10 -3.70
C ILE A 79 8.03 12.09 -4.22
N ILE A 80 8.10 10.85 -3.73
CA ILE A 80 7.10 9.83 -4.02
C ILE A 80 6.09 9.81 -2.87
N ALA A 81 4.84 10.17 -3.15
CA ALA A 81 3.76 10.16 -2.16
C ALA A 81 2.86 8.94 -2.38
N GLU A 82 2.79 8.05 -1.37
CA GLU A 82 1.95 6.85 -1.40
C GLU A 82 0.72 7.03 -0.50
N PRO A 83 -0.48 7.26 -1.07
CA PRO A 83 -1.71 7.35 -0.29
C PRO A 83 -2.18 5.97 0.19
N ILE A 84 -3.07 5.96 1.19
CA ILE A 84 -3.74 4.74 1.68
C ILE A 84 -4.43 4.01 0.52
N GLY A 85 -4.34 2.69 0.50
CA GLY A 85 -4.91 1.87 -0.58
C GLY A 85 -6.44 1.97 -0.75
N THR A 86 -7.14 2.59 0.20
CA THR A 86 -8.59 2.89 0.13
C THR A 86 -8.90 4.35 -0.17
N SER A 87 -7.90 5.20 -0.39
CA SER A 87 -8.12 6.60 -0.75
C SER A 87 -8.87 6.70 -2.08
N THR A 88 -9.85 7.59 -2.13
CA THR A 88 -10.68 7.87 -3.30
C THR A 88 -10.72 9.36 -3.55
N ASN A 89 -11.01 9.77 -4.79
CA ASN A 89 -11.06 11.18 -5.16
C ASN A 89 -9.73 11.91 -4.93
N ILE A 90 -8.60 11.22 -5.13
CA ILE A 90 -7.25 11.80 -4.93
C ILE A 90 -7.01 12.95 -5.90
N MET A 91 -7.50 12.83 -7.13
CA MET A 91 -7.39 13.94 -8.10
C MET A 91 -8.04 15.21 -7.59
N SER A 92 -9.28 15.15 -7.06
CA SER A 92 -10.03 16.32 -6.58
C SER A 92 -9.60 16.79 -5.19
N SER A 93 -9.07 15.91 -4.34
CA SER A 93 -8.80 16.23 -2.92
C SER A 93 -7.32 16.40 -2.58
N VAL A 94 -6.41 16.01 -3.48
CA VAL A 94 -4.97 16.15 -3.28
C VAL A 94 -4.27 16.77 -4.49
N VAL A 95 -4.40 16.16 -5.68
CA VAL A 95 -3.65 16.60 -6.87
C VAL A 95 -4.08 17.99 -7.33
N SER A 96 -5.39 18.22 -7.53
CA SER A 96 -5.92 19.52 -7.94
C SER A 96 -5.67 20.63 -6.90
N PRO A 97 -5.85 20.40 -5.59
CA PRO A 97 -5.43 21.36 -4.56
C PRO A 97 -3.95 21.70 -4.60
N LEU A 98 -3.03 20.73 -4.75
CA LEU A 98 -1.60 20.99 -4.89
C LEU A 98 -1.32 21.89 -6.08
N ARG A 99 -1.88 21.56 -7.25
CA ARG A 99 -1.69 22.33 -8.48
C ARG A 99 -2.24 23.74 -8.40
N SER A 100 -3.36 23.94 -7.71
CA SER A 100 -4.06 25.22 -7.65
C SER A 100 -3.55 26.13 -6.53
N LEU A 101 -3.20 25.55 -5.37
CA LEU A 101 -2.80 26.34 -4.18
C LEU A 101 -1.29 26.53 -4.09
N TYR A 102 -0.50 25.63 -4.68
CA TYR A 102 0.96 25.63 -4.57
C TYR A 102 1.67 25.43 -5.92
N PRO A 103 1.27 26.15 -7.00
CA PRO A 103 1.80 25.95 -8.37
C PRO A 103 3.29 26.27 -8.48
N ASP A 104 3.80 27.18 -7.65
CA ASP A 104 5.20 27.61 -7.65
C ASP A 104 6.09 26.75 -6.74
N GLU A 105 5.49 25.88 -5.91
CA GLU A 105 6.22 25.04 -4.96
C GLU A 105 6.33 23.60 -5.42
N PHE A 106 5.28 23.05 -6.06
CA PHE A 106 5.19 21.64 -6.44
C PHE A 106 4.78 21.45 -7.90
N SER A 107 5.60 20.70 -8.62
CA SER A 107 5.21 20.12 -9.91
C SER A 107 4.70 18.70 -9.69
N VAL A 108 3.45 18.45 -10.02
CA VAL A 108 2.83 17.13 -9.83
C VAL A 108 2.87 16.36 -11.13
N SER A 109 3.65 15.28 -11.17
CA SER A 109 3.72 14.34 -12.29
C SER A 109 2.35 13.67 -12.55
N PRO A 110 2.09 13.14 -13.75
CA PRO A 110 0.84 12.42 -14.05
C PRO A 110 0.47 11.40 -12.98
N PHE A 111 -0.80 11.41 -12.56
CA PHE A 111 -1.27 10.58 -11.44
C PHE A 111 -1.25 9.09 -11.82
N MET A 112 -0.50 8.31 -11.05
CA MET A 112 -0.25 6.90 -11.31
C MET A 112 -1.09 6.01 -10.41
N VAL A 113 -1.81 5.04 -10.99
CA VAL A 113 -2.59 4.05 -10.25
C VAL A 113 -2.03 2.66 -10.50
N VAL A 114 -1.64 1.97 -9.40
CA VAL A 114 -1.08 0.61 -9.46
C VAL A 114 -2.21 -0.40 -9.36
N VAL A 115 -2.32 -1.24 -10.39
CA VAL A 115 -3.36 -2.28 -10.53
C VAL A 115 -2.71 -3.65 -10.54
N ASP A 116 -3.13 -4.54 -9.66
CA ASP A 116 -2.70 -5.93 -9.61
C ASP A 116 -3.31 -6.71 -10.79
N CYS A 117 -2.49 -7.24 -11.71
CA CYS A 117 -2.94 -8.00 -12.88
C CYS A 117 -3.80 -9.21 -12.49
N ILE A 118 -3.53 -9.86 -11.36
CA ILE A 118 -4.29 -11.03 -10.91
C ILE A 118 -5.75 -10.66 -10.58
N ARG A 119 -5.97 -9.43 -10.06
CA ARG A 119 -7.28 -8.93 -9.66
C ARG A 119 -7.95 -8.01 -10.68
N ALA A 120 -7.21 -7.59 -11.71
CA ALA A 120 -7.67 -6.55 -12.63
C ALA A 120 -9.03 -6.87 -13.27
N MET A 121 -9.24 -8.10 -13.76
CA MET A 121 -10.50 -8.50 -14.38
C MET A 121 -11.68 -8.52 -13.40
N ASP A 122 -11.44 -8.85 -12.13
CA ASP A 122 -12.47 -8.81 -11.09
C ASP A 122 -12.85 -7.37 -10.74
N ILE A 123 -11.85 -6.50 -10.58
CA ILE A 123 -12.04 -5.07 -10.29
C ILE A 123 -12.82 -4.38 -11.42
N LEU A 124 -12.52 -4.73 -12.68
CA LEU A 124 -13.17 -4.14 -13.86
C LEU A 124 -14.56 -4.72 -14.15
N ASN A 125 -14.96 -5.80 -13.46
CA ASN A 125 -16.26 -6.42 -13.66
C ASN A 125 -17.35 -5.70 -12.85
N GLU A 126 -18.18 -4.90 -13.55
CA GLU A 126 -19.26 -4.12 -12.92
C GLU A 126 -20.28 -4.97 -12.14
N ASN A 127 -20.50 -6.23 -12.52
CA ASN A 127 -21.41 -7.12 -11.80
C ASN A 127 -20.81 -7.53 -10.46
N LYS A 128 -19.50 -7.76 -10.38
CA LYS A 128 -18.81 -8.05 -9.12
C LYS A 128 -18.77 -6.83 -8.19
N GLN A 129 -18.60 -5.63 -8.72
CA GLN A 129 -18.63 -4.39 -7.92
C GLN A 129 -19.94 -4.18 -7.16
N LYS A 130 -21.04 -4.77 -7.63
CA LYS A 130 -22.37 -4.65 -7.01
C LYS A 130 -22.64 -5.71 -5.93
N THR A 131 -21.74 -6.65 -5.70
CA THR A 131 -21.93 -7.70 -4.69
C THR A 131 -21.55 -7.20 -3.29
N ALA A 132 -22.24 -7.73 -2.27
CA ALA A 132 -22.02 -7.33 -0.88
C ALA A 132 -20.64 -7.79 -0.34
N ASP A 133 -20.02 -8.78 -0.96
CA ASP A 133 -18.88 -9.51 -0.42
C ASP A 133 -17.52 -9.04 -0.99
N THR A 134 -17.49 -7.92 -1.71
CA THR A 134 -16.27 -7.36 -2.27
C THR A 134 -16.08 -5.89 -1.92
N VAL A 135 -14.86 -5.39 -2.12
CA VAL A 135 -14.49 -3.98 -2.01
C VAL A 135 -13.85 -3.49 -3.33
N ASP A 136 -14.44 -3.88 -4.46
CA ASP A 136 -13.89 -3.62 -5.80
C ASP A 136 -14.35 -2.28 -6.40
N LEU A 137 -15.36 -1.62 -5.81
CA LEU A 137 -15.81 -0.29 -6.25
C LEU A 137 -14.72 0.77 -6.05
N ILE A 138 -13.99 0.71 -4.91
CA ILE A 138 -12.89 1.64 -4.60
C ILE A 138 -11.79 1.56 -5.66
N PRO A 139 -11.15 0.40 -5.92
CA PRO A 139 -10.11 0.31 -6.93
C PRO A 139 -10.62 0.58 -8.37
N ALA A 140 -11.86 0.25 -8.68
CA ALA A 140 -12.47 0.60 -9.96
C ALA A 140 -12.58 2.13 -10.15
N HIS A 141 -12.93 2.86 -9.09
CA HIS A 141 -12.93 4.32 -9.13
C HIS A 141 -11.51 4.90 -9.23
N GLN A 142 -10.56 4.36 -8.45
CA GLN A 142 -9.16 4.77 -8.54
C GLN A 142 -8.61 4.65 -9.96
N ILE A 143 -8.96 3.57 -10.69
CA ILE A 143 -8.56 3.40 -12.09
C ILE A 143 -9.10 4.55 -12.95
N LYS A 144 -10.33 5.01 -12.73
CA LYS A 144 -10.94 6.12 -13.50
C LYS A 144 -10.23 7.46 -13.27
N GLU A 145 -9.55 7.63 -12.14
CA GLU A 145 -8.76 8.82 -11.83
C GLU A 145 -7.36 8.79 -12.48
N ALA A 146 -6.89 7.63 -12.97
CA ALA A 146 -5.52 7.44 -13.42
C ALA A 146 -5.19 8.18 -14.72
N GLU A 147 -4.06 8.85 -14.76
CA GLU A 147 -3.40 9.32 -15.99
C GLU A 147 -2.42 8.26 -16.52
N VAL A 148 -1.86 7.47 -15.59
CA VAL A 148 -1.03 6.30 -15.89
C VAL A 148 -1.52 5.13 -15.08
N VAL A 149 -1.83 4.01 -15.74
CA VAL A 149 -2.16 2.74 -15.07
C VAL A 149 -0.92 1.85 -15.09
N ILE A 150 -0.43 1.50 -13.92
CA ILE A 150 0.70 0.60 -13.76
C ILE A 150 0.16 -0.80 -13.45
N LEU A 151 0.20 -1.70 -14.43
CA LEU A 151 -0.16 -3.10 -14.28
C LEU A 151 0.98 -3.84 -13.59
N SER A 152 0.85 -4.03 -12.29
CA SER A 152 1.83 -4.74 -11.45
C SER A 152 1.64 -6.25 -11.52
N LYS A 153 2.69 -6.99 -11.13
CA LYS A 153 2.73 -8.47 -11.16
C LYS A 153 2.46 -9.05 -12.55
N ALA A 154 2.93 -8.36 -13.59
CA ALA A 154 2.73 -8.78 -14.98
C ALA A 154 3.41 -10.13 -15.31
N ASP A 155 4.36 -10.55 -14.48
CA ASP A 155 5.02 -11.87 -14.51
C ASP A 155 4.12 -13.01 -14.01
N ALA A 156 3.07 -12.71 -13.25
CA ALA A 156 2.19 -13.72 -12.62
C ALA A 156 1.03 -14.17 -13.53
N VAL A 157 0.83 -13.53 -14.69
CA VAL A 157 -0.27 -13.84 -15.62
C VAL A 157 0.24 -13.99 -17.05
N SER A 158 -0.55 -14.69 -17.91
CA SER A 158 -0.18 -14.88 -19.31
C SER A 158 -0.24 -13.58 -20.12
N THR A 159 0.54 -13.50 -21.20
CA THR A 159 0.49 -12.37 -22.14
C THR A 159 -0.91 -12.15 -22.66
N LYS A 160 -1.66 -13.22 -23.01
CA LYS A 160 -3.04 -13.13 -23.45
C LYS A 160 -3.94 -12.45 -22.42
N THR A 161 -3.79 -12.82 -21.15
CA THR A 161 -4.53 -12.21 -20.04
C THR A 161 -4.18 -10.71 -19.92
N LEU A 162 -2.88 -10.36 -20.03
CA LEU A 162 -2.45 -8.96 -20.01
C LEU A 162 -3.08 -8.15 -21.16
N ASP A 163 -3.15 -8.70 -22.37
CA ASP A 163 -3.74 -8.04 -23.52
C ASP A 163 -5.26 -7.82 -23.32
N GLU A 164 -5.96 -8.79 -22.71
CA GLU A 164 -7.37 -8.67 -22.35
C GLU A 164 -7.60 -7.60 -21.28
N ILE A 165 -6.73 -7.52 -20.26
CA ILE A 165 -6.78 -6.49 -19.20
C ILE A 165 -6.58 -5.10 -19.82
N GLU A 166 -5.56 -4.92 -20.65
CA GLU A 166 -5.27 -3.64 -21.30
C GLU A 166 -6.43 -3.19 -22.20
N LYS A 167 -6.98 -4.10 -22.99
CA LYS A 167 -8.15 -3.79 -23.83
C LYS A 167 -9.33 -3.30 -22.99
N THR A 168 -9.57 -3.94 -21.85
CA THR A 168 -10.63 -3.54 -20.92
C THR A 168 -10.33 -2.19 -20.28
N LEU A 169 -9.08 -1.96 -19.85
CA LEU A 169 -8.65 -0.68 -19.28
C LEU A 169 -8.80 0.46 -20.27
N HIS A 170 -8.41 0.27 -21.54
CA HIS A 170 -8.60 1.30 -22.58
C HIS A 170 -10.08 1.64 -22.82
N SER A 171 -11.03 0.72 -22.54
CA SER A 171 -12.45 1.05 -22.59
C SER A 171 -12.94 1.88 -21.40
N VAL A 172 -12.25 1.80 -20.24
CA VAL A 172 -12.60 2.50 -19.00
C VAL A 172 -11.87 3.84 -18.88
N VAL A 173 -10.59 3.86 -19.28
CA VAL A 173 -9.70 5.05 -19.22
C VAL A 173 -8.92 5.17 -20.53
N PRO A 174 -9.59 5.61 -21.63
CA PRO A 174 -8.99 5.62 -22.96
C PRO A 174 -7.75 6.50 -23.08
N ASP A 175 -7.66 7.56 -22.28
CA ASP A 175 -6.57 8.54 -22.32
C ASP A 175 -5.41 8.19 -21.37
N ALA A 176 -5.51 7.12 -20.58
CA ALA A 176 -4.46 6.72 -19.66
C ALA A 176 -3.37 5.91 -20.37
N GLU A 177 -2.11 6.22 -20.07
CA GLU A 177 -1.00 5.37 -20.46
C GLU A 177 -1.00 4.10 -19.61
N ILE A 178 -0.81 2.92 -20.24
CA ILE A 178 -0.79 1.63 -19.52
C ILE A 178 0.61 1.04 -19.59
N ILE A 179 1.21 0.76 -18.41
CA ILE A 179 2.56 0.22 -18.30
C ILE A 179 2.52 -1.10 -17.54
N ARG A 180 2.92 -2.20 -18.19
CA ARG A 180 3.11 -3.51 -17.54
C ARG A 180 4.41 -3.50 -16.77
N THR A 181 4.37 -3.86 -15.48
CA THR A 181 5.58 -3.94 -14.64
C THR A 181 5.56 -5.17 -13.73
N SER A 182 6.74 -5.55 -13.28
CA SER A 182 6.94 -6.57 -12.25
C SER A 182 8.01 -6.08 -11.27
N SER A 183 7.79 -6.31 -10.00
CA SER A 183 8.80 -6.05 -8.96
C SER A 183 9.92 -7.09 -8.93
N THR A 184 9.73 -8.23 -9.60
CA THR A 184 10.70 -9.34 -9.64
C THR A 184 11.84 -9.05 -10.63
N ASP A 185 11.52 -8.57 -11.84
CA ASP A 185 12.47 -8.30 -12.91
C ASP A 185 12.62 -6.81 -13.26
N LEU A 186 11.95 -5.93 -12.52
CA LEU A 186 11.90 -4.47 -12.72
C LEU A 186 11.50 -4.06 -14.16
N ARG A 187 10.72 -4.91 -14.84
CA ARG A 187 10.27 -4.69 -16.22
C ARG A 187 9.60 -3.34 -16.37
N ASN A 188 10.03 -2.59 -17.39
CA ASN A 188 9.54 -1.27 -17.75
C ASN A 188 9.59 -0.20 -16.63
N ILE A 189 10.41 -0.40 -15.60
CA ILE A 189 10.58 0.62 -14.55
C ILE A 189 11.13 1.93 -15.13
N ASP A 190 11.99 1.85 -16.15
CA ASP A 190 12.57 3.02 -16.82
C ASP A 190 11.49 3.86 -17.49
N LYS A 191 10.44 3.26 -18.08
CA LYS A 191 9.32 4.00 -18.67
C LYS A 191 8.56 4.82 -17.62
N ILE A 192 8.41 4.28 -16.42
CA ILE A 192 7.77 4.99 -15.30
C ILE A 192 8.68 6.15 -14.87
N ILE A 193 9.99 5.91 -14.79
CA ILE A 193 10.97 6.94 -14.44
C ILE A 193 11.01 8.05 -15.51
N ASP A 194 10.95 7.71 -16.79
CA ASP A 194 10.89 8.68 -17.87
C ASP A 194 9.69 9.63 -17.74
N ILE A 195 8.53 9.12 -17.31
CA ILE A 195 7.35 9.95 -17.01
C ILE A 195 7.63 10.85 -15.80
N ILE A 196 8.18 10.31 -14.72
CA ILE A 196 8.47 11.05 -13.49
C ILE A 196 9.46 12.20 -13.75
N LEU A 197 10.48 11.94 -14.57
CA LEU A 197 11.54 12.92 -14.89
C LEU A 197 11.21 13.83 -16.09
N SER A 198 10.09 13.57 -16.77
CA SER A 198 9.64 14.44 -17.87
C SER A 198 9.03 15.74 -17.36
N ASP A 199 8.89 16.73 -18.24
CA ASP A 199 8.18 17.98 -17.96
C ASP A 199 6.64 17.81 -17.97
N LYS A 200 6.14 16.57 -18.10
CA LYS A 200 4.70 16.28 -18.07
C LYS A 200 4.18 16.48 -16.65
N ILE A 201 3.17 17.30 -16.52
CA ILE A 201 2.45 17.51 -15.28
C ILE A 201 1.07 16.84 -15.35
N SER A 202 0.50 16.52 -14.19
CA SER A 202 -0.88 16.05 -14.10
C SER A 202 -1.84 17.12 -14.66
N THR A 203 -2.72 16.72 -15.57
CA THR A 203 -3.69 17.62 -16.23
C THR A 203 -5.11 17.11 -16.18
N ARG A 204 -5.32 15.87 -15.70
CA ARG A 204 -6.64 15.26 -15.66
C ARG A 204 -7.60 16.07 -14.81
N VAL A 205 -8.80 16.27 -15.37
CA VAL A 205 -9.93 16.83 -14.60
C VAL A 205 -10.46 15.76 -13.66
N PRO A 206 -10.70 16.06 -12.38
CA PRO A 206 -11.19 15.09 -11.43
C PRO A 206 -12.54 14.49 -11.83
N VAL A 207 -12.66 13.17 -11.69
CA VAL A 207 -13.94 12.47 -11.82
C VAL A 207 -14.61 12.51 -10.45
N GLY A 208 -15.51 13.48 -10.22
CA GLY A 208 -16.22 13.62 -8.97
C GLY A 208 -17.20 12.47 -8.72
N GLU A 209 -16.99 11.71 -7.66
CA GLU A 209 -17.92 10.67 -7.20
C GLU A 209 -18.37 10.95 -5.77
N ASN A 210 -19.63 10.65 -5.50
CA ASN A 210 -20.20 10.83 -4.15
C ASN A 210 -19.52 9.86 -3.17
N GLY A 211 -18.81 10.42 -2.19
CA GLY A 211 -18.07 9.67 -1.16
C GLY A 211 -18.91 8.68 -0.34
N LYS A 212 -20.27 8.80 -0.31
CA LYS A 212 -21.15 7.87 0.41
C LYS A 212 -21.06 6.44 -0.07
N LYS A 213 -20.85 6.21 -1.38
CA LYS A 213 -20.67 4.85 -1.95
C LYS A 213 -19.42 4.18 -1.38
N PHE A 214 -18.32 4.94 -1.32
CA PHE A 214 -17.05 4.44 -0.82
C PHE A 214 -17.07 4.27 0.71
N ALA A 215 -17.77 5.14 1.43
CA ALA A 215 -17.95 5.01 2.86
C ALA A 215 -18.62 3.68 3.24
N PHE A 216 -19.64 3.26 2.48
CA PHE A 216 -20.28 1.96 2.69
C PHE A 216 -19.33 0.79 2.44
N GLU A 217 -18.52 0.87 1.37
CA GLU A 217 -17.53 -0.18 1.08
C GLU A 217 -16.41 -0.22 2.13
N LYS A 218 -15.90 0.94 2.54
CA LYS A 218 -14.90 1.04 3.62
C LYS A 218 -15.41 0.48 4.95
N ALA A 219 -16.68 0.70 5.27
CA ALA A 219 -17.28 0.22 6.51
C ALA A 219 -17.38 -1.32 6.63
N LYS A 220 -17.30 -2.06 5.51
CA LYS A 220 -17.22 -3.53 5.52
C LYS A 220 -15.87 -4.04 6.05
N LEU A 221 -14.81 -3.22 5.97
CA LEU A 221 -13.46 -3.61 6.33
C LEU A 221 -13.23 -3.51 7.84
N GLY A 222 -12.71 -4.57 8.41
CA GLY A 222 -11.96 -4.52 9.65
C GLY A 222 -10.51 -4.16 9.35
N TRP A 223 -9.99 -3.19 10.08
CA TRP A 223 -8.58 -2.79 10.05
C TRP A 223 -7.96 -3.14 11.37
N TYR A 224 -6.89 -3.92 11.33
CA TYR A 224 -6.10 -4.30 12.49
C TYR A 224 -4.67 -3.84 12.31
N SER A 225 -4.10 -3.28 13.37
CA SER A 225 -2.68 -2.99 13.51
C SER A 225 -2.24 -3.42 14.90
N GLY A 226 -1.28 -4.31 14.98
CA GLY A 226 -0.71 -4.80 16.24
C GLY A 226 0.81 -4.80 16.20
N THR A 227 1.42 -4.39 17.31
CA THR A 227 2.86 -4.42 17.52
C THR A 227 3.16 -5.20 18.80
N PHE A 228 4.13 -6.10 18.69
CA PHE A 228 4.54 -6.98 19.79
C PHE A 228 6.06 -6.99 19.88
N ASP A 229 6.58 -6.80 21.09
CA ASP A 229 7.97 -7.10 21.36
C ASP A 229 8.13 -8.61 21.50
N ILE A 230 9.08 -9.18 20.79
CA ILE A 230 9.37 -10.62 20.76
C ILE A 230 10.74 -10.86 21.38
N THR A 231 10.78 -11.73 22.37
CA THR A 231 12.03 -12.14 23.04
C THR A 231 12.21 -13.64 22.88
N PRO A 232 13.07 -14.10 21.96
CA PRO A 232 13.32 -15.53 21.76
C PRO A 232 14.11 -16.10 22.94
N SER A 233 13.69 -17.28 23.44
CA SER A 233 14.49 -18.09 24.38
C SER A 233 15.53 -18.97 23.66
N GLU A 234 15.27 -19.27 22.40
CA GLU A 234 16.12 -20.03 21.49
C GLU A 234 16.14 -19.32 20.12
N LYS A 235 16.89 -19.87 19.17
CA LYS A 235 16.94 -19.35 17.78
C LYS A 235 15.57 -19.45 17.09
N LEU A 236 14.91 -18.32 16.86
CA LEU A 236 13.57 -18.22 16.26
C LEU A 236 13.65 -18.10 14.75
N ASP A 237 12.95 -18.98 14.02
CA ASP A 237 12.76 -18.90 12.58
C ASP A 237 11.65 -17.89 12.24
N MET A 238 12.04 -16.67 11.88
CA MET A 238 11.11 -15.58 11.53
C MET A 238 10.25 -15.92 10.31
N TYR A 239 10.82 -16.64 9.34
CA TYR A 239 10.09 -17.06 8.13
C TYR A 239 8.95 -18.01 8.48
N SER A 240 9.23 -19.03 9.29
CA SER A 240 8.22 -19.99 9.71
C SER A 240 7.12 -19.35 10.56
N LEU A 241 7.47 -18.44 11.46
CA LEU A 241 6.49 -17.70 12.25
C LEU A 241 5.58 -16.84 11.37
N ALA A 242 6.16 -16.04 10.47
CA ALA A 242 5.38 -15.21 9.55
C ALA A 242 4.46 -16.06 8.64
N MET A 243 4.98 -17.19 8.13
CA MET A 243 4.22 -18.12 7.29
C MET A 243 3.04 -18.74 8.03
N ASP A 244 3.22 -19.13 9.29
CA ASP A 244 2.15 -19.69 10.11
C ASP A 244 1.05 -18.66 10.39
N MET A 245 1.43 -17.41 10.64
CA MET A 245 0.46 -16.33 10.80
C MET A 245 -0.36 -16.13 9.52
N MET A 246 0.29 -16.10 8.35
CA MET A 246 -0.42 -15.98 7.07
C MET A 246 -1.37 -17.15 6.82
N LYS A 247 -0.92 -18.39 7.06
CA LYS A 247 -1.75 -19.58 6.94
C LYS A 247 -2.91 -19.59 7.95
N GLY A 248 -2.68 -19.09 9.15
CA GLY A 248 -3.72 -18.94 10.17
C GLY A 248 -4.83 -17.99 9.71
N VAL A 249 -4.49 -16.86 9.15
CA VAL A 249 -5.49 -15.93 8.55
C VAL A 249 -6.23 -16.61 7.40
N ALA A 250 -5.50 -17.23 6.47
CA ALA A 250 -6.09 -17.92 5.31
C ALA A 250 -7.05 -19.06 5.70
N LYS A 251 -6.88 -19.65 6.88
CA LYS A 251 -7.78 -20.67 7.42
C LYS A 251 -9.08 -20.09 7.98
N GLU A 252 -9.01 -18.90 8.59
CA GLU A 252 -10.16 -18.27 9.27
C GLU A 252 -11.07 -17.48 8.33
N TYR A 253 -10.56 -17.05 7.19
CA TYR A 253 -11.29 -16.17 6.29
C TYR A 253 -11.33 -16.74 4.88
N VAL A 254 -12.46 -16.55 4.19
CA VAL A 254 -12.56 -16.88 2.76
C VAL A 254 -11.64 -15.97 1.94
N PRO A 255 -11.00 -16.45 0.87
CA PRO A 255 -10.03 -15.69 0.10
C PRO A 255 -10.52 -14.29 -0.33
N SER A 256 -11.76 -14.19 -0.82
CA SER A 256 -12.35 -12.92 -1.28
C SER A 256 -12.49 -11.86 -0.19
N SER A 257 -12.53 -12.27 1.08
CA SER A 257 -12.60 -11.34 2.22
C SER A 257 -11.22 -10.84 2.69
N ILE A 258 -10.14 -11.52 2.31
CA ILE A 258 -8.77 -11.14 2.69
C ILE A 258 -8.25 -10.10 1.70
N VAL A 259 -8.43 -8.84 2.05
CA VAL A 259 -8.01 -7.74 1.16
C VAL A 259 -6.49 -7.55 1.19
N HIS A 260 -5.90 -7.53 2.38
CA HIS A 260 -4.45 -7.47 2.56
C HIS A 260 -4.05 -7.71 4.01
N VAL A 261 -3.14 -8.64 4.23
CA VAL A 261 -2.49 -8.86 5.53
C VAL A 261 -0.99 -8.76 5.36
N LYS A 262 -0.32 -8.11 6.28
CA LYS A 262 1.14 -7.95 6.30
C LYS A 262 1.68 -8.36 7.66
N VAL A 263 2.78 -9.09 7.64
CA VAL A 263 3.57 -9.41 8.82
C VAL A 263 5.01 -8.97 8.58
N MET A 264 5.58 -8.29 9.55
CA MET A 264 7.00 -7.99 9.60
C MET A 264 7.55 -8.42 10.95
N ILE A 265 8.61 -9.20 10.93
CA ILE A 265 9.37 -9.59 12.12
C ILE A 265 10.77 -9.04 11.92
N SER A 266 11.29 -8.29 12.89
CA SER A 266 12.58 -7.65 12.77
C SER A 266 13.33 -7.63 14.12
N SER A 267 14.65 -7.73 14.03
CA SER A 267 15.60 -7.49 15.11
C SER A 267 16.67 -6.49 14.67
N SER A 268 17.68 -6.23 15.47
CA SER A 268 18.81 -5.40 15.05
C SER A 268 19.59 -5.93 13.85
N GLU A 269 19.54 -7.24 13.59
CA GLU A 269 20.41 -7.91 12.59
C GLU A 269 19.62 -8.53 11.43
N ALA A 270 18.31 -8.67 11.55
CA ALA A 270 17.53 -9.43 10.60
C ALA A 270 16.08 -8.93 10.54
N ALA A 271 15.46 -9.09 9.36
CA ALA A 271 14.04 -8.82 9.17
C ALA A 271 13.43 -9.78 8.14
N ALA A 272 12.18 -10.16 8.36
CA ALA A 272 11.36 -10.91 7.41
C ALA A 272 10.01 -10.22 7.24
N LYS A 273 9.60 -9.99 6.00
CA LYS A 273 8.31 -9.39 5.63
C LYS A 273 7.55 -10.32 4.70
N MET A 274 6.29 -10.56 5.04
CA MET A 274 5.36 -11.33 4.22
C MET A 274 4.04 -10.60 4.08
N SER A 275 3.34 -10.88 3.00
CA SER A 275 1.97 -10.42 2.77
C SER A 275 1.06 -11.53 2.27
N LEU A 276 -0.25 -11.37 2.55
CA LEU A 276 -1.31 -12.25 2.08
C LEU A 276 -2.38 -11.39 1.41
N VAL A 277 -2.70 -11.71 0.17
CA VAL A 277 -3.79 -11.10 -0.60
C VAL A 277 -4.63 -12.22 -1.18
N ASN A 278 -5.93 -12.22 -0.89
CA ASN A 278 -6.81 -13.34 -1.17
C ASN A 278 -6.23 -14.66 -0.60
N GLU A 279 -5.74 -15.55 -1.46
CA GLU A 279 -5.11 -16.82 -1.09
C GLU A 279 -3.58 -16.83 -1.31
N SER A 280 -3.04 -15.78 -1.92
CA SER A 280 -1.63 -15.70 -2.31
C SER A 280 -0.78 -15.17 -1.16
N ILE A 281 0.09 -16.02 -0.61
CA ILE A 281 1.12 -15.62 0.36
C ILE A 281 2.39 -15.25 -0.42
N ASN A 282 2.88 -14.03 -0.20
CA ASN A 282 4.10 -13.53 -0.83
C ASN A 282 5.17 -13.25 0.23
N VAL A 283 6.41 -13.62 -0.08
CA VAL A 283 7.58 -13.22 0.70
C VAL A 283 8.12 -11.92 0.11
N ASP A 284 7.83 -10.80 0.78
CA ASP A 284 8.15 -9.47 0.27
C ASP A 284 9.64 -9.10 0.47
N GLY A 285 10.31 -9.76 1.43
CA GLY A 285 11.74 -9.58 1.65
C GLY A 285 12.24 -10.29 2.90
N ILE A 286 13.50 -10.68 2.84
CA ILE A 286 14.28 -11.16 3.99
C ILE A 286 15.59 -10.39 3.95
N HIS A 287 15.94 -9.72 5.05
CA HIS A 287 17.19 -9.02 5.25
C HIS A 287 17.98 -9.68 6.38
N GLY A 288 19.28 -9.88 6.18
CA GLY A 288 20.14 -10.56 7.14
C GLY A 288 19.83 -12.04 7.27
N SER A 289 19.85 -12.56 8.50
CA SER A 289 19.55 -13.97 8.79
C SER A 289 18.05 -14.26 8.71
N ARG A 290 17.69 -15.47 8.27
CA ARG A 290 16.32 -16.01 8.42
C ARG A 290 15.91 -16.17 9.89
N TYR A 291 16.89 -16.26 10.77
CA TYR A 291 16.71 -16.53 12.19
C TYR A 291 17.10 -15.32 13.03
N MET A 292 16.42 -15.14 14.14
CA MET A 292 16.78 -14.16 15.16
C MET A 292 17.05 -14.83 16.50
N SER A 293 18.03 -14.31 17.26
CA SER A 293 18.34 -14.74 18.61
C SER A 293 18.32 -13.60 19.63
N SER A 294 18.25 -12.36 19.13
CA SER A 294 18.11 -11.14 19.94
C SER A 294 16.65 -10.70 20.01
N PRO A 295 16.26 -9.93 21.03
CA PRO A 295 14.95 -9.32 21.09
C PRO A 295 14.64 -8.51 19.82
N GLY A 296 13.38 -8.50 19.42
CA GLY A 296 12.92 -7.85 18.22
C GLY A 296 11.45 -7.48 18.29
N ARG A 297 10.89 -7.17 17.15
CA ARG A 297 9.52 -6.69 17.02
C ARG A 297 8.77 -7.46 15.95
N LEU A 298 7.53 -7.80 16.25
CA LEU A 298 6.53 -8.28 15.31
C LEU A 298 5.52 -7.16 15.05
N VAL A 299 5.29 -6.83 13.80
CA VAL A 299 4.21 -5.92 13.36
C VAL A 299 3.25 -6.70 12.49
N LEU A 300 1.96 -6.64 12.81
CA LEU A 300 0.89 -7.34 12.13
C LEU A 300 -0.17 -6.32 11.70
N ASN A 301 -0.35 -6.14 10.39
CA ASN A 301 -1.41 -5.30 9.84
C ASN A 301 -2.36 -6.15 9.00
N ALA A 302 -3.67 -6.00 9.20
CA ALA A 302 -4.68 -6.72 8.44
C ALA A 302 -5.81 -5.81 7.97
N ARG A 303 -6.29 -6.07 6.75
CA ARG A 303 -7.45 -5.45 6.12
C ARG A 303 -8.30 -6.59 5.59
N VAL A 304 -9.40 -6.88 6.27
CA VAL A 304 -10.27 -8.03 6.00
C VAL A 304 -11.72 -7.59 6.01
N ILE A 305 -12.56 -8.11 5.12
CA ILE A 305 -14.01 -7.92 5.19
C ILE A 305 -14.52 -8.74 6.38
N SER A 306 -14.56 -8.09 7.54
CA SER A 306 -14.92 -8.71 8.83
C SER A 306 -15.27 -7.63 9.86
N PRO A 307 -16.17 -7.88 10.80
CA PRO A 307 -16.35 -7.02 11.95
C PRO A 307 -15.04 -6.88 12.75
N PRO A 308 -14.66 -5.66 13.21
CA PRO A 308 -13.42 -5.43 13.94
C PRO A 308 -13.18 -6.38 15.09
N LYS A 309 -14.20 -6.65 15.93
CA LYS A 309 -14.08 -7.54 17.08
C LYS A 309 -13.69 -8.98 16.70
N LYS A 310 -14.25 -9.51 15.58
CA LYS A 310 -13.86 -10.83 15.08
C LYS A 310 -12.42 -10.81 14.59
N LEU A 311 -12.04 -9.79 13.84
CA LEU A 311 -10.68 -9.62 13.31
C LEU A 311 -9.66 -9.53 14.45
N GLU A 312 -9.92 -8.69 15.47
CA GLU A 312 -9.09 -8.56 16.66
C GLU A 312 -8.86 -9.91 17.35
N THR A 313 -9.95 -10.66 17.62
CA THR A 313 -9.85 -11.97 18.25
C THR A 313 -9.01 -12.94 17.42
N THR A 314 -9.20 -12.96 16.09
CA THR A 314 -8.39 -13.80 15.20
C THR A 314 -6.92 -13.40 15.25
N MET A 315 -6.60 -12.10 15.15
CA MET A 315 -5.20 -11.66 15.13
C MET A 315 -4.49 -11.97 16.46
N ARG A 316 -5.16 -11.78 17.60
CA ARG A 316 -4.62 -12.15 18.91
C ARG A 316 -4.34 -13.64 19.01
N SER A 317 -5.25 -14.50 18.57
CA SER A 317 -5.08 -15.96 18.62
C SER A 317 -3.87 -16.45 17.80
N LEU A 318 -3.49 -15.73 16.75
CA LEU A 318 -2.28 -16.03 15.97
C LEU A 318 -0.98 -15.69 16.73
N VAL A 319 -1.04 -14.75 17.65
CA VAL A 319 0.11 -14.38 18.48
C VAL A 319 0.23 -15.33 19.67
N ASP A 320 -0.87 -15.84 20.19
CA ASP A 320 -0.92 -16.77 21.33
C ASP A 320 -0.16 -18.09 21.09
N ILE A 321 0.12 -18.45 19.82
CA ILE A 321 0.93 -19.65 19.50
C ILE A 321 2.44 -19.45 19.74
N ILE A 322 2.91 -18.20 19.86
CA ILE A 322 4.35 -17.87 19.88
C ILE A 322 5.08 -18.55 21.05
N PRO A 323 4.58 -18.47 22.31
CA PRO A 323 5.30 -19.06 23.45
C PRO A 323 5.53 -20.57 23.32
N GLU A 324 4.49 -21.31 22.95
CA GLU A 324 4.57 -22.77 22.87
C GLU A 324 5.34 -23.26 21.65
N LYS A 325 5.03 -22.71 20.48
CA LYS A 325 5.56 -23.22 19.21
C LYS A 325 6.94 -22.69 18.88
N TYR A 326 7.20 -21.43 19.22
CA TYR A 326 8.42 -20.74 18.84
C TYR A 326 9.37 -20.43 20.01
N LYS A 327 9.01 -20.85 21.22
CA LYS A 327 9.81 -20.64 22.44
C LYS A 327 10.27 -19.18 22.58
N ALA A 328 9.34 -18.26 22.40
CA ALA A 328 9.59 -16.84 22.50
C ALA A 328 8.48 -16.18 23.31
N GLU A 329 8.81 -15.18 24.09
CA GLU A 329 7.83 -14.32 24.74
C GLU A 329 7.35 -13.27 23.73
N GLY A 330 6.03 -13.07 23.63
CA GLY A 330 5.39 -12.02 22.85
C GLY A 330 4.63 -11.06 23.76
N LYS A 331 5.08 -9.81 23.85
CA LYS A 331 4.41 -8.77 24.63
C LYS A 331 3.79 -7.73 23.70
N MET A 332 2.46 -7.60 23.74
CA MET A 332 1.77 -6.55 23.03
C MET A 332 2.19 -5.16 23.53
N THR A 333 2.61 -4.30 22.63
CA THR A 333 3.01 -2.90 22.92
C THR A 333 2.04 -1.88 22.35
N ASN A 334 1.40 -2.19 21.24
CA ASN A 334 0.35 -1.37 20.64
C ASN A 334 -0.66 -2.23 19.91
N GLU A 335 -1.93 -1.85 19.95
CA GLU A 335 -2.98 -2.51 19.19
C GLU A 335 -4.09 -1.53 18.85
N SER A 336 -4.57 -1.56 17.61
CA SER A 336 -5.79 -0.90 17.20
C SER A 336 -6.59 -1.79 16.25
N CYS A 337 -7.92 -1.80 16.42
CA CYS A 337 -8.81 -2.53 15.53
C CYS A 337 -10.12 -1.73 15.36
N PHE A 338 -10.43 -1.35 14.12
CA PHE A 338 -11.59 -0.49 13.81
C PHE A 338 -12.10 -0.73 12.39
N SER A 339 -13.28 -0.19 12.07
CA SER A 339 -13.70 0.03 10.68
C SER A 339 -13.45 1.48 10.28
N PRO A 340 -12.89 1.73 9.07
CA PRO A 340 -12.67 3.08 8.60
C PRO A 340 -13.95 3.90 8.58
N LYS A 341 -13.85 5.13 9.05
CA LYS A 341 -14.95 6.11 8.97
C LYS A 341 -14.97 6.77 7.58
N PRO A 342 -16.12 7.33 7.17
CA PRO A 342 -16.17 8.18 5.98
C PRO A 342 -15.14 9.30 6.07
N GLU A 343 -14.41 9.52 5.00
CA GLU A 343 -13.45 10.62 4.90
C GLU A 343 -14.19 11.94 4.60
N SER A 344 -13.70 13.02 5.18
CA SER A 344 -14.15 14.39 4.89
C SER A 344 -12.92 15.17 4.41
N PRO A 345 -12.65 15.23 3.09
CA PRO A 345 -11.52 15.96 2.56
C PRO A 345 -11.51 17.42 2.97
N THR A 346 -10.32 17.96 3.27
CA THR A 346 -10.15 19.39 3.59
C THR A 346 -10.40 20.26 2.36
N HIS A 347 -9.99 19.77 1.20
CA HIS A 347 -10.20 20.40 -0.10
C HIS A 347 -10.90 19.45 -1.05
N PHE A 348 -11.72 20.00 -1.96
CA PHE A 348 -12.41 19.21 -2.96
C PHE A 348 -12.64 20.05 -4.22
N PHE A 349 -11.73 19.94 -5.20
CA PHE A 349 -11.74 20.72 -6.44
C PHE A 349 -12.20 19.85 -7.61
N PHE A 350 -13.04 20.38 -8.46
CA PHE A 350 -13.58 19.71 -9.65
C PHE A 350 -13.15 20.36 -10.97
N GLU A 351 -12.33 21.41 -10.90
CA GLU A 351 -11.83 22.15 -12.05
C GLU A 351 -10.31 22.09 -12.16
#